data_2cdd6647312ea6c68f478dd8b7ad724d
#
_entry.id   2cdd6647312ea6c68f478dd8b7ad724d
#
_cell.length_a   1.000
_cell.length_b   1.000
_cell.length_c   1.000
_cell.angle_alpha   90.00
_cell.angle_beta   90.00
_cell.angle_gamma   90.00
#
_symmetry.space_group_name_H-M   'P 1'
#
loop_
_entity.id
_entity.type
_entity.pdbx_description
1 polymer ?
#
loop_
_entity_poly.entity_id
_entity_poly.type
_entity_poly.pdbx_seq_one_letter_code
_entity_poly.pdbx_strand_id
1 'polypeptide(L)'
;MSKRLQCVVLGAALAAFPAAAQDGPKGIAFVRAPEQGGGVCMGATPEEGFSCAVKQCVESGAADEDCIRTNWCQPSGWSVDIFAQHSEGPHWHEVICGLPSEAIARAAAAHVCDRSERDYLIECAVVQVYDPDGNKQMEE
;
A
#
# COMPACT_ATOMS: atom_id res chain seq x y z
N MET A 1 -53.76 -38.68 36.14
CA MET A 1 -52.93 -37.57 36.56
C MET A 1 -51.79 -37.39 35.50
N SER A 2 -52.03 -36.51 34.56
CA SER A 2 -51.08 -36.30 33.45
C SER A 2 -50.34 -35.01 33.71
N LYS A 3 -49.01 -35.09 34.00
CA LYS A 3 -48.13 -33.94 34.18
C LYS A 3 -47.63 -33.46 32.79
N ARG A 4 -48.11 -32.29 32.36
CA ARG A 4 -47.60 -31.60 31.15
C ARG A 4 -46.26 -30.95 31.48
N LEU A 5 -45.24 -31.39 30.80
CA LEU A 5 -43.92 -30.79 30.84
C LEU A 5 -43.92 -29.56 29.90
N GLN A 6 -43.80 -28.35 30.47
CA GLN A 6 -43.62 -27.12 29.67
C GLN A 6 -42.16 -26.96 29.38
N CYS A 7 -41.73 -27.06 28.09
CA CYS A 7 -40.42 -26.64 27.62
C CYS A 7 -40.39 -25.13 27.47
N VAL A 8 -39.61 -24.48 28.30
CA VAL A 8 -39.26 -23.04 28.15
C VAL A 8 -38.11 -22.95 27.15
N VAL A 9 -38.40 -22.40 25.98
CA VAL A 9 -37.34 -22.07 24.98
C VAL A 9 -36.77 -20.72 25.34
N LEU A 10 -35.55 -20.71 25.90
CA LEU A 10 -34.78 -19.48 26.05
C LEU A 10 -34.23 -19.08 24.67
N GLY A 11 -34.81 -18.04 24.08
CA GLY A 11 -34.28 -17.39 22.90
C GLY A 11 -33.05 -16.55 23.28
N ALA A 12 -31.84 -16.95 22.84
CA ALA A 12 -30.66 -16.15 22.93
C ALA A 12 -30.71 -15.05 21.86
N ALA A 13 -30.91 -13.79 22.25
CA ALA A 13 -30.78 -12.65 21.36
C ALA A 13 -29.30 -12.42 21.12
N LEU A 14 -28.82 -12.70 19.89
CA LEU A 14 -27.51 -12.29 19.39
C LEU A 14 -27.53 -10.77 19.19
N ALA A 15 -26.93 -10.04 20.13
CA ALA A 15 -26.67 -8.61 19.95
C ALA A 15 -25.60 -8.45 18.86
N ALA A 16 -26.00 -7.96 17.69
CA ALA A 16 -25.07 -7.51 16.65
C ALA A 16 -24.39 -6.22 17.17
N PHE A 17 -23.13 -6.32 17.54
CA PHE A 17 -22.30 -5.14 17.81
C PHE A 17 -22.06 -4.44 16.47
N PRO A 18 -22.32 -3.10 16.36
CA PRO A 18 -21.91 -2.36 15.20
C PRO A 18 -20.38 -2.42 15.13
N ALA A 19 -19.85 -2.81 13.97
CA ALA A 19 -18.42 -2.69 13.71
C ALA A 19 -18.05 -1.22 13.88
N ALA A 20 -17.23 -0.90 14.90
CA ALA A 20 -16.72 0.44 15.09
C ALA A 20 -15.94 0.82 13.83
N ALA A 21 -16.33 1.91 13.18
CA ALA A 21 -15.52 2.52 12.14
C ALA A 21 -14.12 2.77 12.73
N GLN A 22 -13.09 2.29 12.06
CA GLN A 22 -11.71 2.50 12.53
C GLN A 22 -11.34 3.96 12.25
N ASP A 23 -11.56 4.83 13.25
CA ASP A 23 -11.22 6.26 13.22
C ASP A 23 -9.70 6.50 13.37
N GLY A 24 -8.88 5.63 12.80
CA GLY A 24 -7.43 5.76 12.81
C GLY A 24 -6.89 6.40 11.52
N PRO A 25 -5.62 6.82 11.54
CA PRO A 25 -4.98 7.33 10.33
C PRO A 25 -4.99 6.23 9.25
N LYS A 26 -5.33 6.63 8.02
CA LYS A 26 -5.26 5.73 6.87
C LYS A 26 -3.80 5.36 6.56
N GLY A 27 -3.61 4.18 6.03
CA GLY A 27 -2.36 3.73 5.47
C GLY A 27 -2.40 3.73 3.94
N ILE A 28 -1.23 3.56 3.35
CA ILE A 28 -1.02 3.44 1.91
C ILE A 28 -0.34 2.11 1.58
N ALA A 29 -0.87 1.40 0.59
CA ALA A 29 -0.37 0.13 0.09
C ALA A 29 0.21 0.29 -1.31
N PHE A 30 1.32 -0.35 -1.57
CA PHE A 30 1.96 -0.43 -2.88
C PHE A 30 2.05 -1.88 -3.33
N VAL A 31 1.68 -2.11 -4.59
CA VAL A 31 1.74 -3.41 -5.27
C VAL A 31 2.47 -3.22 -6.59
N ARG A 32 3.35 -4.15 -6.93
CA ARG A 32 4.12 -4.13 -8.18
C ARG A 32 4.02 -5.47 -8.91
N ALA A 33 3.83 -5.38 -10.22
CA ALA A 33 4.08 -6.46 -11.14
C ALA A 33 5.24 -6.05 -12.03
N PRO A 34 6.43 -6.68 -11.90
CA PRO A 34 7.63 -6.28 -12.65
C PRO A 34 7.35 -6.19 -14.15
N GLU A 35 7.74 -5.08 -14.78
CA GLU A 35 7.58 -4.79 -16.22
C GLU A 35 6.14 -4.74 -16.73
N GLN A 36 5.13 -4.99 -15.88
CA GLN A 36 3.72 -5.05 -16.30
C GLN A 36 2.90 -3.88 -15.74
N GLY A 37 3.16 -3.48 -14.48
CA GLY A 37 2.40 -2.40 -13.86
C GLY A 37 2.42 -2.43 -12.34
N GLY A 38 1.41 -1.82 -11.73
CA GLY A 38 1.29 -1.80 -10.28
C GLY A 38 -0.01 -1.13 -9.83
N GLY A 39 -0.18 -1.06 -8.51
CA GLY A 39 -1.30 -0.40 -7.88
C GLY A 39 -0.88 0.30 -6.59
N VAL A 40 -1.57 1.39 -6.29
CA VAL A 40 -1.37 2.17 -5.06
C VAL A 40 -2.73 2.54 -4.50
N CYS A 41 -3.02 2.14 -3.27
CA CYS A 41 -4.31 2.39 -2.64
C CYS A 41 -4.18 2.76 -1.17
N MET A 42 -5.12 3.59 -0.73
CA MET A 42 -5.34 3.89 0.68
C MET A 42 -6.23 2.82 1.32
N GLY A 43 -6.03 2.57 2.61
CA GLY A 43 -6.90 1.68 3.39
C GLY A 43 -6.85 2.02 4.87
N ALA A 44 -7.88 1.62 5.62
CA ALA A 44 -7.88 1.69 7.08
C ALA A 44 -7.04 0.55 7.69
N THR A 45 -6.89 -0.54 6.95
CA THR A 45 -6.09 -1.71 7.30
C THR A 45 -5.17 -2.12 6.15
N PRO A 46 -4.07 -2.86 6.43
CA PRO A 46 -3.22 -3.41 5.38
C PRO A 46 -4.01 -4.25 4.37
N GLU A 47 -4.98 -5.03 4.84
CA GLU A 47 -5.76 -5.92 3.97
C GLU A 47 -6.64 -5.15 3.00
N GLU A 48 -7.30 -4.07 3.45
CA GLU A 48 -8.06 -3.18 2.58
C GLU A 48 -7.17 -2.49 1.55
N GLY A 49 -6.04 -1.93 1.99
CA GLY A 49 -5.09 -1.24 1.13
C GLY A 49 -4.52 -2.17 0.06
N PHE A 50 -4.05 -3.35 0.44
CA PHE A 50 -3.49 -4.31 -0.51
C PHE A 50 -4.53 -4.91 -1.44
N SER A 51 -5.75 -5.21 -0.96
CA SER A 51 -6.82 -5.70 -1.82
C SER A 51 -7.16 -4.71 -2.93
N CYS A 52 -7.26 -3.42 -2.59
CA CYS A 52 -7.48 -2.36 -3.55
C CYS A 52 -6.28 -2.20 -4.52
N ALA A 53 -5.04 -2.21 -4.02
CA ALA A 53 -3.84 -2.02 -4.83
C ALA A 53 -3.60 -3.20 -5.79
N VAL A 54 -3.88 -4.45 -5.40
CA VAL A 54 -3.84 -5.62 -6.28
C VAL A 54 -4.85 -5.47 -7.41
N LYS A 55 -6.08 -5.04 -7.10
CA LYS A 55 -7.09 -4.81 -8.13
C LYS A 55 -6.63 -3.78 -9.16
N GLN A 56 -6.04 -2.66 -8.73
CA GLN A 56 -5.47 -1.66 -9.65
C GLN A 56 -4.32 -2.23 -10.48
N CYS A 57 -3.48 -3.06 -9.89
CA CYS A 57 -2.38 -3.73 -10.59
C CYS A 57 -2.91 -4.62 -11.72
N VAL A 58 -3.94 -5.43 -11.47
CA VAL A 58 -4.59 -6.26 -12.49
C VAL A 58 -5.28 -5.38 -13.56
N GLU A 59 -5.94 -4.31 -13.15
CA GLU A 59 -6.57 -3.34 -14.08
C GLU A 59 -5.54 -2.63 -14.97
N SER A 60 -4.28 -2.51 -14.51
CA SER A 60 -3.17 -1.98 -15.33
C SER A 60 -2.65 -2.95 -16.39
N GLY A 61 -3.14 -4.19 -16.39
CA GLY A 61 -2.82 -5.22 -17.39
C GLY A 61 -1.90 -6.34 -16.89
N ALA A 62 -1.54 -6.32 -15.60
CA ALA A 62 -0.74 -7.39 -15.00
C ALA A 62 -1.58 -8.63 -14.69
N ALA A 63 -0.95 -9.81 -14.66
CA ALA A 63 -1.57 -11.00 -14.12
C ALA A 63 -1.68 -10.91 -12.59
N ASP A 64 -2.74 -11.48 -12.00
CA ASP A 64 -2.99 -11.40 -10.55
C ASP A 64 -1.84 -12.01 -9.74
N GLU A 65 -1.29 -13.13 -10.19
CA GLU A 65 -0.16 -13.82 -9.57
C GLU A 65 1.15 -13.01 -9.60
N ASP A 66 1.28 -12.06 -10.52
CA ASP A 66 2.45 -11.19 -10.65
C ASP A 66 2.33 -9.91 -9.80
N CYS A 67 1.13 -9.61 -9.28
CA CYS A 67 0.86 -8.43 -8.46
C CYS A 67 1.36 -8.62 -7.02
N ILE A 68 2.63 -8.32 -6.78
CA ILE A 68 3.33 -8.53 -5.51
C ILE A 68 3.07 -7.37 -4.56
N ARG A 69 2.65 -7.67 -3.33
CA ARG A 69 2.53 -6.70 -2.24
C ARG A 69 3.93 -6.28 -1.78
N THR A 70 4.25 -5.00 -1.89
CA THR A 70 5.61 -4.50 -1.58
C THR A 70 5.69 -3.70 -0.31
N ASN A 71 4.87 -2.65 -0.16
CA ASN A 71 4.97 -1.71 0.96
C ASN A 71 3.61 -1.41 1.57
N TRP A 72 3.57 -1.27 2.88
CA TRP A 72 2.48 -0.70 3.64
C TRP A 72 3.01 0.29 4.66
N CYS A 73 2.48 1.52 4.67
CA CYS A 73 2.80 2.52 5.68
C CYS A 73 1.52 3.06 6.32
N GLN A 74 1.49 3.12 7.66
CA GLN A 74 0.39 3.70 8.43
C GLN A 74 0.94 4.45 9.66
N PRO A 75 0.71 5.74 9.75
CA PRO A 75 0.00 6.61 8.79
C PRO A 75 0.69 6.62 7.42
N SER A 76 -0.10 6.92 6.38
CA SER A 76 0.37 6.92 4.99
C SER A 76 1.57 7.85 4.76
N GLY A 77 1.53 9.06 5.36
CA GLY A 77 2.58 10.07 5.17
C GLY A 77 2.84 10.38 3.69
N TRP A 78 3.94 11.07 3.43
CA TRP A 78 4.45 11.25 2.07
C TRP A 78 5.18 10.00 1.60
N SER A 79 5.07 9.70 0.32
CA SER A 79 5.73 8.53 -0.28
C SER A 79 6.40 8.93 -1.58
N VAL A 80 7.50 8.23 -1.88
CA VAL A 80 8.25 8.40 -3.13
C VAL A 80 8.49 7.04 -3.77
N ASP A 81 8.25 6.97 -5.07
CA ASP A 81 8.56 5.82 -5.93
C ASP A 81 9.76 6.18 -6.79
N ILE A 82 10.78 5.35 -6.74
CA ILE A 82 12.09 5.57 -7.36
C ILE A 82 12.32 4.43 -8.35
N PHE A 83 12.58 4.77 -9.60
CA PHE A 83 13.13 3.82 -10.58
C PHE A 83 14.64 3.75 -10.44
N ALA A 84 15.20 2.55 -10.46
CA ALA A 84 16.62 2.30 -10.41
C ALA A 84 17.01 1.23 -11.44
N GLN A 85 18.14 1.42 -12.12
CA GLN A 85 18.70 0.47 -13.06
C GLN A 85 20.17 0.17 -12.75
N HIS A 86 20.48 -1.12 -12.66
CA HIS A 86 21.82 -1.62 -12.48
C HIS A 86 22.60 -1.63 -13.80
N SER A 87 23.89 -1.39 -13.75
CA SER A 87 24.80 -1.42 -14.92
C SER A 87 24.82 -2.78 -15.65
N GLU A 88 24.46 -3.86 -14.98
CA GLU A 88 24.37 -5.20 -15.56
C GLU A 88 22.99 -5.51 -16.18
N GLY A 89 22.05 -4.55 -16.21
CA GLY A 89 20.79 -4.62 -16.91
C GLY A 89 19.52 -4.70 -16.05
N PRO A 90 19.49 -5.35 -14.86
CA PRO A 90 18.29 -5.36 -14.04
C PRO A 90 17.85 -3.96 -13.64
N HIS A 91 16.51 -3.76 -13.62
CA HIS A 91 15.89 -2.54 -13.10
C HIS A 91 14.77 -2.89 -12.13
N TRP A 92 14.44 -1.96 -11.23
CA TRP A 92 13.41 -2.15 -10.21
C TRP A 92 12.86 -0.80 -9.75
N HIS A 93 11.80 -0.87 -8.96
CA HIS A 93 11.25 0.25 -8.24
C HIS A 93 11.53 0.10 -6.73
N GLU A 94 11.96 1.17 -6.09
CA GLU A 94 12.04 1.30 -4.64
C GLU A 94 10.98 2.29 -4.18
N VAL A 95 10.16 1.89 -3.18
CA VAL A 95 9.17 2.76 -2.58
C VAL A 95 9.56 3.06 -1.14
N ILE A 96 9.59 4.33 -0.78
CA ILE A 96 9.73 4.77 0.60
C ILE A 96 8.45 5.52 0.98
N CYS A 97 7.80 5.12 2.05
CA CYS A 97 6.51 5.68 2.47
C CYS A 97 6.47 6.03 3.96
N GLY A 98 5.44 6.73 4.40
CA GLY A 98 5.26 7.12 5.79
C GLY A 98 6.11 8.32 6.22
N LEU A 99 6.59 9.11 5.29
CA LEU A 99 7.49 10.23 5.55
C LEU A 99 6.71 11.49 5.97
N PRO A 100 7.32 12.35 6.82
CA PRO A 100 6.60 13.48 7.41
C PRO A 100 6.37 14.65 6.44
N SER A 101 7.12 14.75 5.35
CA SER A 101 6.96 15.83 4.35
C SER A 101 7.46 15.42 2.97
N GLU A 102 6.99 16.13 1.93
CA GLU A 102 7.48 15.97 0.57
C GLU A 102 9.00 16.22 0.47
N ALA A 103 9.50 17.23 1.13
CA ALA A 103 10.93 17.56 1.12
C ALA A 103 11.77 16.39 1.66
N ILE A 104 11.30 15.69 2.70
CA ILE A 104 11.97 14.52 3.25
C ILE A 104 11.87 13.33 2.29
N ALA A 105 10.71 13.15 1.63
CA ALA A 105 10.55 12.10 0.62
C ALA A 105 11.53 12.29 -0.54
N ARG A 106 11.65 13.50 -1.05
CA ARG A 106 12.63 13.83 -2.11
C ARG A 106 14.08 13.69 -1.65
N ALA A 107 14.40 14.07 -0.40
CA ALA A 107 15.74 13.90 0.17
C ALA A 107 16.08 12.39 0.34
N ALA A 108 15.12 11.56 0.76
CA ALA A 108 15.28 10.11 0.84
C ALA A 108 15.58 9.52 -0.55
N ALA A 109 14.86 9.95 -1.58
CA ALA A 109 15.10 9.52 -2.96
C ALA A 109 16.51 9.94 -3.45
N ALA A 110 16.93 11.17 -3.15
CA ALA A 110 18.26 11.65 -3.50
C ALA A 110 19.36 10.80 -2.84
N HIS A 111 19.14 10.35 -1.59
CA HIS A 111 20.08 9.45 -0.91
C HIS A 111 20.10 8.05 -1.56
N VAL A 112 18.94 7.51 -1.91
CA VAL A 112 18.85 6.22 -2.64
C VAL A 112 19.57 6.29 -3.99
N CYS A 113 19.50 7.43 -4.67
CA CYS A 113 20.13 7.66 -5.98
C CYS A 113 21.58 8.19 -5.90
N ASP A 114 22.16 8.23 -4.71
CA ASP A 114 23.55 8.68 -4.57
C ASP A 114 24.52 7.65 -5.14
N ARG A 115 25.10 7.96 -6.29
CA ARG A 115 26.05 7.08 -6.99
C ARG A 115 27.40 6.95 -6.28
N SER A 116 27.71 7.79 -5.30
CA SER A 116 28.90 7.60 -4.48
C SER A 116 28.74 6.40 -3.52
N GLU A 117 27.52 6.07 -3.14
CA GLU A 117 27.16 4.92 -2.31
C GLU A 117 26.70 3.71 -3.13
N ARG A 118 26.12 3.96 -4.32
CA ARG A 118 25.55 2.95 -5.24
C ARG A 118 26.14 3.12 -6.64
N ASP A 119 27.44 2.90 -6.79
CA ASP A 119 28.20 3.13 -8.02
C ASP A 119 27.77 2.23 -9.20
N TYR A 120 27.05 1.13 -8.89
CA TYR A 120 26.48 0.22 -9.87
C TYR A 120 25.24 0.78 -10.59
N LEU A 121 24.63 1.88 -10.11
CA LEU A 121 23.44 2.47 -10.74
C LEU A 121 23.84 3.29 -11.97
N ILE A 122 23.23 2.93 -13.13
CA ILE A 122 23.36 3.73 -14.37
C ILE A 122 22.19 4.70 -14.54
N GLU A 123 21.01 4.37 -13.98
CA GLU A 123 19.86 5.25 -13.94
C GLU A 123 19.22 5.17 -12.54
N CYS A 124 18.79 6.30 -12.02
CA CYS A 124 18.05 6.42 -10.80
C CYS A 124 17.27 7.73 -10.80
N ALA A 125 15.95 7.65 -10.68
CA ALA A 125 15.08 8.81 -10.77
C ALA A 125 13.81 8.62 -9.93
N VAL A 126 13.29 9.73 -9.38
CA VAL A 126 11.93 9.76 -8.83
C VAL A 126 10.95 9.65 -9.99
N VAL A 127 10.05 8.68 -9.92
CA VAL A 127 8.98 8.52 -10.93
C VAL A 127 7.63 9.01 -10.43
N GLN A 128 7.42 9.01 -9.12
CA GLN A 128 6.19 9.54 -8.54
C GLN A 128 6.38 9.90 -7.06
N VAL A 129 5.75 11.00 -6.65
CA VAL A 129 5.56 11.37 -5.25
C VAL A 129 4.07 11.30 -4.94
N TYR A 130 3.72 10.81 -3.75
CA TYR A 130 2.35 10.73 -3.25
C TYR A 130 2.24 11.56 -1.96
N ASP A 131 1.17 12.35 -1.85
CA ASP A 131 0.84 13.04 -0.62
C ASP A 131 0.22 12.09 0.44
N PRO A 132 -0.03 12.56 1.68
CA PRO A 132 -0.63 11.72 2.72
C PRO A 132 -2.02 11.18 2.41
N ASP A 133 -2.72 11.74 1.44
CA ASP A 133 -4.03 11.29 0.96
C ASP A 133 -3.92 10.31 -0.23
N GLY A 134 -2.69 9.99 -0.64
CA GLY A 134 -2.41 9.09 -1.76
C GLY A 134 -2.54 9.73 -3.13
N ASN A 135 -2.64 11.05 -3.22
CA ASN A 135 -2.70 11.75 -4.50
C ASN A 135 -1.29 11.89 -5.11
N LYS A 136 -1.21 11.65 -6.41
CA LYS A 136 0.02 11.86 -7.17
C LYS A 136 0.34 13.35 -7.27
N GLN A 137 1.57 13.68 -6.94
CA GLN A 137 2.08 15.03 -7.15
C GLN A 137 2.65 15.12 -8.56
N MET A 138 2.26 16.18 -9.27
CA MET A 138 2.83 16.48 -10.60
C MET A 138 4.24 17.03 -10.41
N GLU A 139 5.17 16.59 -11.22
CA GLU A 139 6.46 17.26 -11.35
C GLU A 139 6.25 18.52 -12.20
N GLU A 140 6.68 19.69 -11.68
CA GLU A 140 6.70 20.94 -12.43
C GLU A 140 7.93 21.03 -13.33
#